data_1d4b0edb7a0237f9184dbadf91682458
#
_entry.id   1d4b0edb7a0237f9184dbadf91682458
#
_cell.length_a   1.000
_cell.length_b   1.000
_cell.length_c   1.000
_cell.angle_alpha   90.00
_cell.angle_beta   90.00
_cell.angle_gamma   90.00
#
_symmetry.space_group_name_H-M   'P 1'
#
loop_
_entity.id
_entity.type
_entity.pdbx_description
1 polymer ?
#
loop_
_entity_poly.entity_id
_entity_poly.type
_entity_poly.pdbx_seq_one_letter_code
_entity_poly.pdbx_strand_id
1 'polypeptide(L)'
;VPGIGKNALGRAPEIGIQILNSTVDSFRLTEKGGTNYVYDDLHTKELPGIPAENITICGSTVNGTRIDHSFDEYGKCTLCGKYDLGYCYEHGLLTLEGLTDCVSDGSEKKLTGLSHQTGENETKQLAENTDYTAGYSNNVHPYTLTPDDAGFDSEKAPKVTLYGTGNYCGK
;
A
#
# COMPACT_ATOMS: atom_id res chain seq x y z
N VAL A 1 -1.24 17.76 19.91
CA VAL A 1 -1.82 18.21 18.65
C VAL A 1 -2.09 19.69 18.81
N PRO A 2 -1.58 20.58 17.92
CA PRO A 2 -1.91 22.01 18.00
C PRO A 2 -3.42 22.14 17.92
N GLY A 3 -3.99 22.99 18.78
CA GLY A 3 -5.42 23.24 18.82
C GLY A 3 -5.91 23.65 17.43
N ILE A 4 -6.94 22.97 16.94
CA ILE A 4 -7.51 23.22 15.63
C ILE A 4 -8.32 24.51 15.75
N GLY A 5 -7.74 25.59 15.22
CA GLY A 5 -8.45 26.85 15.09
C GLY A 5 -9.56 26.77 14.04
N LYS A 6 -10.60 27.55 14.21
CA LYS A 6 -11.59 27.74 13.13
C LYS A 6 -10.89 28.40 11.95
N ASN A 7 -11.20 27.95 10.72
CA ASN A 7 -10.74 28.63 9.50
C ASN A 7 -11.35 30.03 9.40
N ALA A 8 -10.88 30.84 8.44
CA ALA A 8 -11.36 32.22 8.22
C ALA A 8 -12.89 32.35 7.99
N LEU A 9 -13.59 31.24 7.70
CA LEU A 9 -15.04 31.17 7.54
C LEU A 9 -15.76 30.67 8.81
N GLY A 10 -15.05 30.47 9.93
CA GLY A 10 -15.63 30.02 11.19
C GLY A 10 -15.99 28.53 11.23
N ARG A 11 -15.64 27.74 10.21
CA ARG A 11 -15.84 26.29 10.16
C ARG A 11 -14.66 25.60 10.79
N ALA A 12 -14.90 24.53 11.56
CA ALA A 12 -13.84 23.60 11.91
C ALA A 12 -13.29 22.98 10.62
N PRO A 13 -11.96 22.85 10.46
CA PRO A 13 -11.40 22.12 9.33
C PRO A 13 -11.98 20.69 9.34
N GLU A 14 -12.30 20.16 8.17
CA GLU A 14 -12.63 18.75 8.03
C GLU A 14 -11.38 17.94 8.39
N ILE A 15 -11.45 17.25 9.52
CA ILE A 15 -10.37 16.40 10.00
C ILE A 15 -10.74 14.98 9.63
N GLY A 16 -9.86 14.35 8.85
CA GLY A 16 -9.90 12.92 8.60
C GLY A 16 -8.84 12.21 9.44
N ILE A 17 -9.16 11.01 9.89
CA ILE A 17 -8.19 10.06 10.46
C ILE A 17 -7.99 8.94 9.46
N GLN A 18 -6.73 8.64 9.15
CA GLN A 18 -6.36 7.50 8.33
C GLN A 18 -5.42 6.60 9.14
N ILE A 19 -5.82 5.34 9.32
CA ILE A 19 -5.01 4.28 9.92
C ILE A 19 -4.78 3.24 8.82
N LEU A 20 -3.62 3.32 8.19
CA LEU A 20 -3.27 2.53 7.01
C LEU A 20 -2.05 1.66 7.30
N ASN A 21 -2.14 0.34 7.01
CA ASN A 21 -1.03 -0.62 7.12
C ASN A 21 -0.30 -0.55 8.47
N SER A 22 -1.06 -0.40 9.56
CA SER A 22 -0.54 -0.12 10.90
C SER A 22 -1.13 -1.04 11.96
N THR A 23 -0.46 -1.14 13.09
CA THR A 23 -1.01 -1.75 14.30
C THR A 23 -1.22 -0.66 15.34
N VAL A 24 -2.43 -0.56 15.85
CA VAL A 24 -2.83 0.40 16.88
C VAL A 24 -3.49 -0.37 18.02
N ASP A 25 -2.81 -0.44 19.16
CA ASP A 25 -3.24 -1.26 20.29
C ASP A 25 -4.44 -0.65 21.02
N SER A 26 -4.55 0.67 21.01
CA SER A 26 -5.68 1.37 21.66
C SER A 26 -6.14 2.55 20.81
N PHE A 27 -7.28 2.41 20.18
CA PHE A 27 -7.98 3.46 19.47
C PHE A 27 -9.43 3.49 19.96
N ARG A 28 -9.86 4.64 20.42
CA ARG A 28 -11.23 4.82 20.95
C ARG A 28 -11.87 6.04 20.31
N LEU A 29 -13.06 5.82 19.79
CA LEU A 29 -14.02 6.86 19.46
C LEU A 29 -15.13 6.78 20.49
N THR A 30 -15.48 7.90 21.09
CA THR A 30 -16.58 7.96 22.04
C THR A 30 -17.67 8.85 21.48
N GLU A 31 -18.88 8.33 21.42
CA GLU A 31 -20.06 9.13 21.09
C GLU A 31 -20.51 9.93 22.32
N LYS A 32 -20.69 11.24 22.14
CA LYS A 32 -21.33 12.11 23.10
C LYS A 32 -22.25 13.04 22.34
N GLY A 33 -23.56 12.92 22.60
CA GLY A 33 -24.55 13.76 21.93
C GLY A 33 -24.61 13.56 20.40
N GLY A 34 -24.34 12.32 19.91
CA GLY A 34 -24.37 12.00 18.48
C GLY A 34 -23.10 12.41 17.71
N THR A 35 -22.03 12.80 18.40
CA THR A 35 -20.75 13.16 17.82
C THR A 35 -19.65 12.27 18.36
N ASN A 36 -18.82 11.69 17.48
CA ASN A 36 -17.67 10.90 17.89
C ASN A 36 -16.54 11.81 18.40
N TYR A 37 -15.97 11.47 19.56
CA TYR A 37 -14.84 12.17 20.15
C TYR A 37 -13.62 11.27 20.15
N VAL A 38 -12.47 11.85 19.80
CA VAL A 38 -11.16 11.22 19.99
C VAL A 38 -10.56 11.75 21.28
N TYR A 39 -10.23 10.85 22.21
CA TYR A 39 -9.54 11.22 23.44
C TYR A 39 -8.04 11.01 23.27
N ASP A 40 -7.24 11.92 23.82
CA ASP A 40 -5.81 11.69 23.99
C ASP A 40 -5.56 10.67 25.13
N ASP A 41 -4.35 10.09 25.19
CA ASP A 41 -3.97 9.09 26.17
C ASP A 41 -4.02 9.62 27.62
N LEU A 42 -4.04 10.93 27.81
CA LEU A 42 -4.06 11.60 29.11
C LEU A 42 -5.50 11.90 29.58
N HIS A 43 -6.49 11.68 28.78
CA HIS A 43 -7.92 11.90 29.05
C HIS A 43 -8.25 13.35 29.47
N THR A 44 -7.39 14.29 29.13
CA THR A 44 -7.44 15.66 29.65
C THR A 44 -8.11 16.63 28.69
N LYS A 45 -8.40 16.22 27.45
CA LYS A 45 -8.96 17.11 26.44
C LYS A 45 -9.93 16.40 25.52
N GLU A 46 -11.18 16.86 25.50
CA GLU A 46 -12.13 16.50 24.45
C GLU A 46 -11.65 17.13 23.12
N LEU A 47 -11.32 16.30 22.14
CA LEU A 47 -11.11 16.76 20.77
C LEU A 47 -12.46 16.93 20.07
N PRO A 48 -12.59 17.87 19.10
CA PRO A 48 -13.80 17.98 18.29
C PRO A 48 -14.16 16.63 17.69
N GLY A 49 -15.44 16.31 17.68
CA GLY A 49 -15.93 15.08 17.09
C GLY A 49 -15.49 14.93 15.64
N ILE A 50 -15.04 13.75 15.29
CA ILE A 50 -14.70 13.39 13.91
C ILE A 50 -15.82 12.51 13.39
N PRO A 51 -16.54 12.92 12.33
CA PRO A 51 -17.56 12.08 11.71
C PRO A 51 -16.99 10.72 11.30
N ALA A 52 -17.77 9.66 11.46
CA ALA A 52 -17.31 8.31 11.15
C ALA A 52 -16.89 8.14 9.67
N GLU A 53 -17.53 8.88 8.78
CA GLU A 53 -17.20 8.94 7.35
C GLU A 53 -15.83 9.54 7.07
N ASN A 54 -15.26 10.28 8.00
CA ASN A 54 -13.92 10.85 7.90
C ASN A 54 -12.83 9.95 8.51
N ILE A 55 -13.18 8.72 8.92
CA ILE A 55 -12.26 7.76 9.49
C ILE A 55 -12.08 6.61 8.51
N THR A 56 -10.87 6.45 8.02
CA THR A 56 -10.50 5.36 7.11
C THR A 56 -9.52 4.43 7.83
N ILE A 57 -9.91 3.15 7.99
CA ILE A 57 -9.05 2.11 8.56
C ILE A 57 -8.98 0.98 7.53
N CYS A 58 -7.80 0.63 7.05
CA CYS A 58 -7.61 -0.53 6.18
C CYS A 58 -6.16 -1.03 6.21
N GLY A 59 -5.97 -2.32 5.93
CA GLY A 59 -4.67 -2.99 6.01
C GLY A 59 -4.09 -2.97 7.44
N SER A 60 -4.92 -2.72 8.45
CA SER A 60 -4.46 -2.40 9.81
C SER A 60 -5.07 -3.33 10.86
N THR A 61 -4.36 -3.49 11.98
CA THR A 61 -4.92 -4.11 13.18
C THR A 61 -5.20 -3.03 14.20
N VAL A 62 -6.46 -2.90 14.60
CA VAL A 62 -6.89 -1.87 15.55
C VAL A 62 -7.63 -2.53 16.70
N ASN A 63 -7.22 -2.26 17.93
CA ASN A 63 -7.77 -2.89 19.14
C ASN A 63 -7.81 -4.42 19.05
N GLY A 64 -6.79 -5.04 18.44
CA GLY A 64 -6.69 -6.48 18.21
C GLY A 64 -7.53 -7.01 17.04
N THR A 65 -8.31 -6.17 16.35
CA THR A 65 -9.12 -6.57 15.20
C THR A 65 -8.41 -6.19 13.90
N ARG A 66 -8.21 -7.17 13.02
CA ARG A 66 -7.65 -6.94 11.67
C ARG A 66 -8.74 -6.40 10.75
N ILE A 67 -8.42 -5.33 10.03
CA ILE A 67 -9.26 -4.71 8.99
C ILE A 67 -8.45 -4.74 7.71
N ASP A 68 -8.80 -5.63 6.79
CA ASP A 68 -8.09 -5.82 5.53
C ASP A 68 -8.47 -4.80 4.47
N HIS A 69 -7.66 -4.73 3.41
CA HIS A 69 -8.02 -4.00 2.21
C HIS A 69 -9.15 -4.72 1.45
N SER A 70 -9.98 -3.95 0.78
CA SER A 70 -10.98 -4.45 -0.17
C SER A 70 -10.69 -3.84 -1.53
N PHE A 71 -10.30 -4.66 -2.50
CA PHE A 71 -9.83 -4.19 -3.81
C PHE A 71 -10.92 -4.30 -4.87
N ASP A 72 -10.92 -3.35 -5.80
CA ASP A 72 -11.66 -3.45 -7.05
C ASP A 72 -10.90 -4.32 -8.07
N GLU A 73 -11.43 -4.45 -9.27
CA GLU A 73 -10.88 -5.26 -10.37
C GLU A 73 -9.52 -4.76 -10.88
N TYR A 74 -9.12 -3.54 -10.54
CA TYR A 74 -7.84 -2.93 -10.89
C TYR A 74 -6.87 -2.87 -9.72
N GLY A 75 -7.17 -3.54 -8.60
CA GLY A 75 -6.32 -3.59 -7.42
C GLY A 75 -6.31 -2.32 -6.57
N LYS A 76 -7.29 -1.42 -6.77
CA LYS A 76 -7.45 -0.23 -5.96
C LYS A 76 -8.31 -0.51 -4.74
N CYS A 77 -7.79 -0.20 -3.56
CA CYS A 77 -8.58 -0.36 -2.34
C CYS A 77 -9.76 0.62 -2.32
N THR A 78 -10.97 0.09 -2.16
CA THR A 78 -12.22 0.86 -2.12
C THR A 78 -12.33 1.74 -0.87
N LEU A 79 -11.54 1.46 0.17
CA LEU A 79 -11.53 2.20 1.43
C LEU A 79 -10.49 3.32 1.44
N CYS A 80 -9.22 3.02 1.12
CA CYS A 80 -8.13 4.00 1.21
C CYS A 80 -7.64 4.54 -0.14
N GLY A 81 -8.13 4.00 -1.25
CA GLY A 81 -7.78 4.42 -2.60
C GLY A 81 -6.39 4.03 -3.07
N LYS A 82 -5.60 3.30 -2.27
CA LYS A 82 -4.28 2.81 -2.67
C LYS A 82 -4.39 1.54 -3.50
N TYR A 83 -3.47 1.35 -4.43
CA TYR A 83 -3.30 0.11 -5.18
C TYR A 83 -2.36 -0.84 -4.42
N ASP A 84 -2.63 -2.14 -4.44
CA ASP A 84 -1.74 -3.15 -3.86
C ASP A 84 -0.95 -3.87 -4.95
N LEU A 85 0.39 -3.79 -4.88
CA LEU A 85 1.26 -4.40 -5.90
C LEU A 85 1.16 -5.93 -5.93
N GLY A 86 0.98 -6.57 -4.76
CA GLY A 86 0.82 -8.02 -4.69
C GLY A 86 -0.47 -8.46 -5.38
N TYR A 87 -1.60 -7.82 -5.03
CA TYR A 87 -2.87 -8.04 -5.71
C TYR A 87 -2.76 -7.81 -7.22
N CYS A 88 -2.18 -6.69 -7.64
CA CYS A 88 -2.02 -6.35 -9.05
C CYS A 88 -1.17 -7.40 -9.80
N TYR A 89 -0.13 -7.92 -9.18
CA TYR A 89 0.71 -8.97 -9.77
C TYR A 89 -0.05 -10.29 -9.91
N GLU A 90 -0.71 -10.74 -8.85
CA GLU A 90 -1.48 -11.99 -8.83
C GLU A 90 -2.63 -12.01 -9.85
N HIS A 91 -3.19 -10.83 -10.17
CA HIS A 91 -4.28 -10.68 -11.14
C HIS A 91 -3.81 -10.27 -12.54
N GLY A 92 -2.49 -10.26 -12.81
CA GLY A 92 -1.94 -9.96 -14.14
C GLY A 92 -2.12 -8.50 -14.59
N LEU A 93 -2.29 -7.58 -13.64
CA LEU A 93 -2.48 -6.16 -13.90
C LEU A 93 -1.14 -5.39 -14.05
N LEU A 94 -0.01 -6.04 -13.74
CA LEU A 94 1.32 -5.45 -13.88
C LEU A 94 2.03 -6.00 -15.12
N THR A 95 2.68 -5.12 -15.87
CA THR A 95 3.62 -5.48 -16.93
C THR A 95 5.02 -5.07 -16.50
N LEU A 96 5.92 -6.07 -16.42
CA LEU A 96 7.31 -5.89 -16.04
C LEU A 96 8.17 -5.97 -17.30
N GLU A 97 9.04 -4.96 -17.51
CA GLU A 97 9.92 -4.89 -18.67
C GLU A 97 11.38 -5.05 -18.28
N GLY A 98 12.18 -5.64 -19.16
CA GLY A 98 13.63 -5.79 -19.00
C GLY A 98 14.10 -7.01 -18.23
N LEU A 99 13.18 -7.90 -17.79
CA LEU A 99 13.52 -9.14 -17.07
C LEU A 99 13.30 -10.42 -17.89
N THR A 100 12.66 -10.31 -19.06
CA THR A 100 12.46 -11.45 -19.96
C THR A 100 13.62 -11.57 -20.96
N ASP A 101 14.00 -12.81 -21.28
CA ASP A 101 15.04 -13.14 -22.29
C ASP A 101 16.40 -12.49 -22.06
N CYS A 102 16.77 -12.31 -20.78
CA CYS A 102 18.04 -11.73 -20.40
C CYS A 102 19.20 -12.71 -20.68
N VAL A 103 20.14 -12.30 -21.54
CA VAL A 103 21.39 -13.02 -21.73
C VAL A 103 22.30 -12.74 -20.52
N SER A 104 22.88 -13.83 -19.96
CA SER A 104 23.87 -13.70 -18.90
C SER A 104 25.19 -13.15 -19.47
N ASP A 105 25.53 -11.95 -19.07
CA ASP A 105 26.76 -11.26 -19.43
C ASP A 105 27.61 -10.87 -18.20
N GLY A 106 27.25 -11.42 -17.03
CA GLY A 106 27.88 -11.09 -15.76
C GLY A 106 27.44 -9.77 -15.13
N SER A 107 26.47 -9.06 -15.76
CA SER A 107 25.89 -7.83 -15.20
C SER A 107 24.56 -8.13 -14.48
N GLU A 108 24.23 -7.27 -13.53
CA GLU A 108 22.90 -7.28 -12.91
C GLU A 108 21.81 -7.01 -13.93
N LYS A 109 20.72 -7.77 -13.85
CA LYS A 109 19.50 -7.55 -14.65
C LYS A 109 18.47 -6.85 -13.78
N LYS A 110 17.99 -5.72 -14.27
CA LYS A 110 17.01 -4.87 -13.56
C LYS A 110 15.80 -4.59 -14.43
N LEU A 111 14.70 -4.25 -13.80
CA LEU A 111 13.53 -3.70 -14.50
C LEU A 111 13.96 -2.46 -15.29
N THR A 112 13.51 -2.37 -16.54
CA THR A 112 13.61 -1.16 -17.37
C THR A 112 12.32 -0.39 -17.40
N GLY A 113 11.19 -1.04 -17.03
CA GLY A 113 9.89 -0.42 -16.93
C GLY A 113 8.95 -1.28 -16.09
N LEU A 114 7.99 -0.62 -15.48
CA LEU A 114 6.87 -1.23 -14.77
C LEU A 114 5.62 -0.44 -15.09
N SER A 115 4.59 -1.10 -15.59
CA SER A 115 3.30 -0.48 -15.81
C SER A 115 2.17 -1.22 -15.12
N HIS A 116 1.11 -0.51 -14.81
CA HIS A 116 -0.09 -1.01 -14.13
C HIS A 116 -1.33 -0.65 -14.93
N GLN A 117 -2.19 -1.65 -15.20
CA GLN A 117 -3.51 -1.43 -15.78
C GLN A 117 -4.46 -0.88 -14.71
N THR A 118 -4.74 0.41 -14.75
CA THR A 118 -5.56 1.13 -13.76
C THR A 118 -7.03 1.26 -14.15
N GLY A 119 -7.39 0.77 -15.34
CA GLY A 119 -8.75 0.79 -15.91
C GLY A 119 -8.84 -0.08 -17.14
N GLU A 120 -10.03 -0.21 -17.73
CA GLU A 120 -10.27 -1.07 -18.91
C GLU A 120 -9.34 -0.73 -20.10
N ASN A 121 -9.11 0.57 -20.33
CA ASN A 121 -8.23 1.07 -21.39
C ASN A 121 -7.16 2.03 -20.83
N GLU A 122 -6.88 1.97 -19.54
CA GLU A 122 -5.93 2.86 -18.89
C GLU A 122 -4.76 2.08 -18.34
N THR A 123 -3.56 2.51 -18.71
CA THR A 123 -2.30 1.97 -18.20
C THR A 123 -1.43 3.12 -17.69
N LYS A 124 -0.95 3.01 -16.46
CA LYS A 124 -0.03 3.97 -15.85
C LYS A 124 1.37 3.39 -15.82
N GLN A 125 2.36 4.15 -16.32
CA GLN A 125 3.77 3.88 -16.08
C GLN A 125 4.11 4.24 -14.63
N LEU A 126 4.72 3.30 -13.92
CA LEU A 126 5.11 3.49 -12.52
C LEU A 126 6.56 3.97 -12.45
N ALA A 127 6.80 4.96 -11.58
CA ALA A 127 8.11 5.53 -11.37
C ALA A 127 8.78 4.93 -10.12
N GLU A 128 9.99 4.40 -10.29
CA GLU A 128 10.81 3.94 -9.16
C GLU A 128 11.11 5.10 -8.19
N ASN A 129 11.13 4.82 -6.91
CA ASN A 129 11.24 5.78 -5.80
C ASN A 129 10.06 6.76 -5.61
N THR A 130 9.02 6.64 -6.44
CA THR A 130 7.77 7.41 -6.30
C THR A 130 6.58 6.48 -6.06
N ASP A 131 6.37 5.53 -6.95
CA ASP A 131 5.26 4.56 -6.90
C ASP A 131 5.71 3.22 -6.30
N TYR A 132 6.99 2.86 -6.42
CA TYR A 132 7.58 1.64 -5.86
C TYR A 132 9.07 1.79 -5.61
N THR A 133 9.63 0.84 -4.85
CA THR A 133 11.08 0.56 -4.81
C THR A 133 11.30 -0.90 -5.16
N ALA A 134 12.45 -1.23 -5.78
CA ALA A 134 12.78 -2.58 -6.20
C ALA A 134 14.01 -3.12 -5.46
N GLY A 135 13.89 -4.32 -4.92
CA GLY A 135 15.01 -5.11 -4.41
C GLY A 135 15.30 -6.28 -5.34
N TYR A 136 16.57 -6.57 -5.58
CA TYR A 136 17.01 -7.64 -6.47
C TYR A 136 17.88 -8.64 -5.72
N SER A 137 17.75 -9.92 -6.05
CA SER A 137 18.66 -10.97 -5.56
C SER A 137 18.91 -12.02 -6.63
N ASN A 138 20.12 -12.59 -6.63
CA ASN A 138 20.56 -13.64 -7.56
C ASN A 138 20.44 -13.27 -9.05
N ASN A 139 20.43 -12.00 -9.40
CA ASN A 139 20.12 -11.49 -10.73
C ASN A 139 21.35 -11.24 -11.62
N VAL A 140 22.53 -11.78 -11.24
CA VAL A 140 23.79 -11.68 -12.01
C VAL A 140 24.12 -12.99 -12.71
N HIS A 141 23.86 -14.12 -12.08
CA HIS A 141 24.20 -15.43 -12.59
C HIS A 141 23.02 -16.12 -13.27
N PRO A 142 23.27 -16.91 -14.35
CA PRO A 142 22.21 -17.64 -15.01
C PRO A 142 21.62 -18.68 -14.08
N TYR A 143 20.31 -18.80 -14.09
CA TYR A 143 19.56 -19.86 -13.43
C TYR A 143 18.57 -20.42 -14.45
N THR A 144 18.74 -21.68 -14.81
CA THR A 144 18.05 -22.28 -15.96
C THR A 144 16.84 -23.14 -15.59
N LEU A 145 16.67 -23.41 -14.29
CA LEU A 145 15.55 -24.21 -13.81
C LEU A 145 14.32 -23.34 -13.59
N THR A 146 13.17 -23.86 -13.99
CA THR A 146 11.85 -23.27 -13.75
C THR A 146 11.16 -23.92 -12.54
N PRO A 147 10.11 -23.34 -11.97
CA PRO A 147 9.40 -23.93 -10.83
C PRO A 147 8.90 -25.36 -11.05
N ASP A 148 8.69 -25.76 -12.31
CA ASP A 148 8.22 -27.11 -12.68
C ASP A 148 9.38 -28.14 -12.83
N ASP A 149 10.63 -27.68 -12.82
CA ASP A 149 11.78 -28.55 -13.00
C ASP A 149 12.19 -29.25 -11.69
N ALA A 150 12.57 -30.53 -11.82
CA ALA A 150 13.16 -31.26 -10.70
C ALA A 150 14.48 -30.60 -10.26
N GLY A 151 14.57 -30.25 -8.98
CA GLY A 151 15.74 -29.57 -8.40
C GLY A 151 15.67 -28.04 -8.45
N PHE A 152 14.52 -27.47 -8.83
CA PHE A 152 14.30 -26.03 -8.66
C PHE A 152 14.49 -25.61 -7.20
N ASP A 153 15.31 -24.58 -7.01
CA ASP A 153 15.56 -23.99 -5.70
C ASP A 153 15.22 -22.50 -5.76
N SER A 154 14.10 -22.14 -5.17
CA SER A 154 13.60 -20.77 -5.18
C SER A 154 14.55 -19.78 -4.50
N GLU A 155 15.44 -20.25 -3.59
CA GLU A 155 16.41 -19.38 -2.92
C GLU A 155 17.60 -19.01 -3.83
N LYS A 156 17.82 -19.79 -4.88
CA LYS A 156 18.88 -19.54 -5.89
C LYS A 156 18.35 -18.84 -7.15
N ALA A 157 17.06 -18.91 -7.39
CA ALA A 157 16.47 -18.27 -8.55
C ALA A 157 16.59 -16.74 -8.47
N PRO A 158 16.78 -16.07 -9.61
CA PRO A 158 16.72 -14.61 -9.68
C PRO A 158 15.36 -14.10 -9.19
N LYS A 159 15.39 -13.08 -8.33
CA LYS A 159 14.19 -12.47 -7.79
C LYS A 159 14.23 -10.96 -7.91
N VAL A 160 13.09 -10.38 -8.21
CA VAL A 160 12.79 -8.98 -7.96
C VAL A 160 11.66 -8.89 -6.94
N THR A 161 11.83 -8.05 -5.94
CA THR A 161 10.77 -7.73 -4.97
C THR A 161 10.44 -6.27 -5.10
N LEU A 162 9.18 -5.98 -5.38
CA LEU A 162 8.66 -4.62 -5.49
C LEU A 162 7.94 -4.26 -4.18
N TYR A 163 8.23 -3.08 -3.66
CA TYR A 163 7.57 -2.53 -2.48
C TYR A 163 6.82 -1.27 -2.88
N GLY A 164 5.52 -1.25 -2.69
CA GLY A 164 4.67 -0.10 -3.02
C GLY A 164 4.97 1.11 -2.15
N THR A 165 5.02 2.29 -2.78
CA THR A 165 5.17 3.60 -2.14
C THR A 165 4.15 4.59 -2.70
N GLY A 166 3.98 5.75 -2.08
CA GLY A 166 3.04 6.77 -2.54
C GLY A 166 1.59 6.26 -2.60
N ASN A 167 1.05 6.18 -3.82
CA ASN A 167 -0.29 5.65 -4.08
C ASN A 167 -0.37 4.13 -4.14
N TYR A 168 0.76 3.44 -3.98
CA TYR A 168 0.86 1.98 -3.97
C TYR A 168 1.23 1.47 -2.58
N CYS A 169 0.82 0.25 -2.27
CA CYS A 169 1.17 -0.49 -1.06
C CYS A 169 1.44 -1.97 -1.40
N GLY A 170 1.73 -2.77 -0.39
CA GLY A 170 2.00 -4.19 -0.58
C GLY A 170 3.36 -4.47 -1.24
N LYS A 171 3.55 -5.73 -1.57
CA LYS A 171 4.76 -6.22 -2.25
C LYS A 171 4.44 -7.44 -3.10
#